data_d7e039ab3a3a44801116b7b53fd28322
#
_entry.id   d7e039ab3a3a44801116b7b53fd28322
#
_cell.length_a   1.000
_cell.length_b   1.000
_cell.length_c   1.000
_cell.angle_alpha   90.00
_cell.angle_beta   90.00
_cell.angle_gamma   90.00
#
_symmetry.space_group_name_H-M   'P 1'
#
loop_
_entity.id
_entity.type
_entity.pdbx_description
1 polymer ?
#
loop_
_entity_poly.entity_id
_entity_poly.type
_entity_poly.pdbx_seq_one_letter_code
_entity_poly.pdbx_strand_id
1 'polypeptide(L)'
;MRSPAETAHLVDSHYSRSFGRPPDNEMREFIRNAAEHGLTADELINCMTAAVVTYGFGAYERDYRKVFVAEAWKVWKMKNGKEKASP
;
A
#
# COMPACT_ATOMS: atom_id res chain seq x y z
N MET A 1 19.17 2.39 2.59
CA MET A 1 17.75 2.69 2.86
C MET A 1 17.13 3.42 1.68
N ARG A 2 15.94 3.02 1.27
CA ARG A 2 15.29 3.66 0.12
C ARG A 2 14.67 4.99 0.52
N SER A 3 14.68 5.94 -0.40
CA SER A 3 13.95 7.17 -0.21
C SER A 3 12.45 6.89 -0.41
N PRO A 4 11.57 7.77 0.08
CA PRO A 4 10.14 7.61 -0.19
C PRO A 4 9.81 7.55 -1.69
N ALA A 5 10.55 8.30 -2.52
CA ALA A 5 10.33 8.26 -3.96
C ALA A 5 10.70 6.89 -4.55
N GLU A 6 11.80 6.30 -4.11
CA GLU A 6 12.20 4.97 -4.56
C GLU A 6 11.20 3.90 -4.10
N THR A 7 10.76 4.00 -2.85
CA THR A 7 9.74 3.10 -2.32
C THR A 7 8.47 3.20 -3.15
N ALA A 8 8.00 4.41 -3.42
CA ALA A 8 6.78 4.62 -4.19
C ALA A 8 6.91 4.05 -5.60
N HIS A 9 8.06 4.23 -6.24
CA HIS A 9 8.29 3.71 -7.59
C HIS A 9 8.18 2.18 -7.62
N LEU A 10 8.81 1.51 -6.66
CA LEU A 10 8.76 0.05 -6.57
C LEU A 10 7.33 -0.44 -6.33
N VAL A 11 6.63 0.23 -5.44
CA VAL A 11 5.25 -0.13 -5.11
C VAL A 11 4.32 0.10 -6.30
N ASP A 12 4.48 1.21 -7.01
CA ASP A 12 3.67 1.52 -8.19
C ASP A 12 3.85 0.44 -9.27
N SER A 13 5.09 0.02 -9.50
CA SER A 13 5.38 -1.03 -10.49
C SER A 13 4.73 -2.35 -10.08
N HIS A 14 4.82 -2.68 -8.80
CA HIS A 14 4.22 -3.91 -8.30
C HIS A 14 2.68 -3.85 -8.34
N TYR A 15 2.12 -2.69 -8.08
CA TYR A 15 0.68 -2.45 -8.16
C TYR A 15 0.16 -2.79 -9.55
N SER A 16 0.85 -2.30 -10.58
CA SER A 16 0.45 -2.58 -11.97
C SER A 16 0.45 -4.08 -12.26
N ARG A 17 1.47 -4.78 -11.80
CA ARG A 17 1.56 -6.23 -12.03
C ARG A 17 0.52 -7.01 -11.24
N SER A 18 0.24 -6.58 -10.03
CA SER A 18 -0.67 -7.32 -9.13
C SER A 18 -2.14 -7.07 -9.46
N PHE A 19 -2.47 -5.83 -9.82
CA PHE A 19 -3.87 -5.42 -9.95
C PHE A 19 -4.29 -5.16 -11.39
N GLY A 20 -3.37 -5.32 -12.34
CA GLY A 20 -3.70 -5.26 -13.76
C GLY A 20 -3.78 -3.87 -14.37
N ARG A 21 -3.53 -2.82 -13.58
CA ARG A 21 -3.51 -1.45 -14.09
C ARG A 21 -2.67 -0.58 -13.16
N PRO A 22 -2.08 0.50 -13.71
CA PRO A 22 -1.27 1.38 -12.86
C PRO A 22 -2.14 2.13 -11.87
N PRO A 23 -1.57 2.54 -10.73
CA PRO A 23 -2.31 3.34 -9.76
C PRO A 23 -2.64 4.71 -10.37
N ASP A 24 -3.84 5.21 -10.05
CA ASP A 24 -4.22 6.56 -10.45
C ASP A 24 -3.53 7.60 -9.55
N ASN A 25 -3.78 8.87 -9.80
CA ASN A 25 -3.10 9.93 -9.06
C ASN A 25 -3.40 9.87 -7.56
N GLU A 26 -4.63 9.59 -7.21
CA GLU A 26 -5.02 9.48 -5.80
C GLU A 26 -4.27 8.33 -5.10
N MET A 27 -4.18 7.20 -5.78
CA MET A 27 -3.47 6.05 -5.22
C MET A 27 -1.96 6.31 -5.15
N ARG A 28 -1.40 6.99 -6.15
CA ARG A 28 0.02 7.37 -6.11
C ARG A 28 0.32 8.26 -4.91
N GLU A 29 -0.56 9.21 -4.64
CA GLU A 29 -0.40 10.08 -3.48
C GLU A 29 -0.48 9.29 -2.18
N PHE A 30 -1.42 8.36 -2.10
CA PHE A 30 -1.54 7.51 -0.91
C PHE A 30 -0.25 6.71 -0.69
N ILE A 31 0.26 6.07 -1.75
CA ILE A 31 1.48 5.26 -1.67
C ILE A 31 2.66 6.14 -1.25
N ARG A 32 2.78 7.33 -1.86
CA ARG A 32 3.87 8.23 -1.53
C ARG A 32 3.80 8.69 -0.09
N ASN A 33 2.60 9.05 0.37
CA ASN A 33 2.41 9.48 1.75
C ASN A 33 2.73 8.36 2.72
N ALA A 34 2.31 7.14 2.40
CA ALA A 34 2.63 5.98 3.23
C ALA A 34 4.14 5.80 3.35
N ALA A 35 4.84 5.92 2.23
CA ALA A 35 6.30 5.80 2.23
C ALA A 35 6.95 6.90 3.06
N GLU A 36 6.42 8.11 2.98
CA GLU A 36 6.94 9.23 3.75
C GLU A 36 6.72 9.05 5.25
N HIS A 37 5.72 8.27 5.61
CA HIS A 37 5.42 7.96 7.02
C HIS A 37 6.07 6.66 7.48
N GLY A 38 7.00 6.15 6.71
CA GLY A 38 7.84 5.05 7.16
C GLY A 38 7.42 3.65 6.72
N LEU A 39 6.36 3.52 5.91
CA LEU A 39 6.02 2.20 5.38
C LEU A 39 7.03 1.82 4.32
N THR A 40 7.54 0.61 4.41
CA THR A 40 8.53 0.12 3.45
C THR A 40 7.85 -0.45 2.22
N ALA A 41 8.63 -0.63 1.15
CA ALA A 41 8.11 -1.27 -0.05
C ALA A 41 7.61 -2.68 0.26
N ASP A 42 8.35 -3.43 1.09
CA ASP A 42 7.94 -4.78 1.46
C ASP A 42 6.60 -4.78 2.19
N GLU A 43 6.40 -3.84 3.10
CA GLU A 43 5.13 -3.74 3.83
C GLU A 43 3.97 -3.44 2.90
N LEU A 44 4.16 -2.51 1.98
CA LEU A 44 3.12 -2.15 1.04
C LEU A 44 2.84 -3.26 0.04
N ILE A 45 3.87 -3.97 -0.41
CA ILE A 45 3.71 -5.12 -1.29
C ILE A 45 2.97 -6.25 -0.56
N ASN A 46 3.26 -6.47 0.72
CA ASN A 46 2.52 -7.45 1.51
C ASN A 46 1.05 -7.11 1.62
N CYS A 47 0.72 -5.82 1.69
CA CYS A 47 -0.68 -5.38 1.69
C CYS A 47 -1.36 -5.70 0.36
N MET A 48 -0.64 -5.60 -0.75
CA MET A 48 -1.16 -6.02 -2.06
C MET A 48 -1.40 -7.52 -2.10
N THR A 49 -0.47 -8.29 -1.56
CA THR A 49 -0.61 -9.74 -1.49
C THR A 49 -1.86 -10.12 -0.69
N ALA A 50 -2.10 -9.44 0.42
CA ALA A 50 -3.29 -9.67 1.23
C ALA A 50 -4.57 -9.42 0.41
N ALA A 51 -4.56 -8.39 -0.42
CA ALA A 51 -5.71 -8.08 -1.27
C ALA A 51 -5.96 -9.21 -2.29
N VAL A 52 -4.89 -9.69 -2.92
CA VAL A 52 -5.00 -10.77 -3.90
C VAL A 52 -5.48 -12.07 -3.23
N VAL A 53 -4.96 -12.37 -2.05
CA VAL A 53 -5.38 -13.56 -1.30
C VAL A 53 -6.86 -13.48 -0.94
N THR A 54 -7.31 -12.29 -0.56
CA THR A 54 -8.72 -12.10 -0.16
C THR A 54 -9.70 -12.34 -1.31
N TYR A 55 -9.39 -11.79 -2.48
CA TYR A 55 -10.33 -11.83 -3.62
C TYR A 55 -9.97 -12.86 -4.68
N GLY A 56 -8.73 -13.37 -4.67
CA GLY A 56 -8.24 -14.27 -5.70
C GLY A 56 -7.86 -13.53 -6.97
N PHE A 57 -7.27 -14.26 -7.92
CA PHE A 57 -6.87 -13.69 -9.20
C PHE A 57 -8.11 -13.42 -10.05
N GLY A 58 -8.08 -12.34 -10.81
CA GLY A 58 -9.17 -11.98 -11.69
C GLY A 58 -10.22 -11.07 -11.10
N ALA A 59 -10.08 -10.69 -9.84
CA ALA A 59 -10.97 -9.71 -9.26
C ALA A 59 -10.70 -8.32 -9.86
N TYR A 60 -11.64 -7.40 -9.65
CA TYR A 60 -11.50 -6.06 -10.16
C TYR A 60 -10.51 -5.26 -9.29
N GLU A 61 -9.78 -4.38 -9.95
CA GLU A 61 -8.80 -3.53 -9.26
C GLU A 61 -9.43 -2.75 -8.11
N ARG A 62 -10.67 -2.27 -8.29
CA ARG A 62 -11.37 -1.52 -7.23
C ARG A 62 -11.53 -2.31 -5.94
N ASP A 63 -11.66 -3.64 -6.05
CA ASP A 63 -11.82 -4.49 -4.87
C ASP A 63 -10.48 -4.75 -4.20
N TYR A 64 -9.44 -5.00 -4.99
CA TYR A 64 -8.08 -5.11 -4.47
C TYR A 64 -7.68 -3.82 -3.75
N ARG A 65 -8.05 -2.68 -4.34
CA ARG A 65 -7.72 -1.37 -3.80
C ARG A 65 -8.27 -1.18 -2.39
N LYS A 66 -9.50 -1.61 -2.15
CA LYS A 66 -10.13 -1.51 -0.83
C LYS A 66 -9.34 -2.25 0.23
N VAL A 67 -8.96 -3.50 -0.07
CA VAL A 67 -8.20 -4.30 0.89
C VAL A 67 -6.80 -3.76 1.04
N PHE A 68 -6.17 -3.37 -0.07
CA PHE A 68 -4.83 -2.81 -0.01
C PHE A 68 -4.78 -1.58 0.91
N VAL A 69 -5.70 -0.65 0.73
CA VAL A 69 -5.73 0.56 1.55
C VAL A 69 -5.99 0.24 3.01
N ALA A 70 -6.95 -0.67 3.28
CA ALA A 70 -7.26 -1.06 4.65
C ALA A 70 -6.05 -1.70 5.34
N GLU A 71 -5.35 -2.59 4.64
CA GLU A 71 -4.17 -3.24 5.21
C GLU A 71 -3.03 -2.26 5.41
N ALA A 72 -2.82 -1.36 4.46
CA ALA A 72 -1.80 -0.34 4.58
C ALA A 72 -2.09 0.58 5.78
N TRP A 73 -3.36 0.92 6.01
CA TRP A 73 -3.74 1.71 7.17
C TRP A 73 -3.43 1.01 8.48
N LYS A 74 -3.61 -0.31 8.55
CA LYS A 74 -3.26 -1.07 9.75
C LYS A 74 -1.77 -0.96 10.04
N VAL A 75 -0.93 -1.12 9.04
CA VAL A 75 0.51 -1.01 9.21
C VAL A 75 0.91 0.41 9.60
N TRP A 76 0.30 1.38 8.94
CA TRP A 76 0.54 2.79 9.21
C TRP A 76 0.25 3.13 10.67
N LYS A 77 -0.90 2.68 11.17
CA LYS A 77 -1.27 2.90 12.57
C LYS A 77 -0.31 2.22 13.53
N MET A 78 0.13 1.00 13.19
CA MET A 78 1.06 0.29 14.04
C MET A 78 2.39 1.04 14.15
N LYS A 79 2.87 1.58 13.05
CA LYS A 79 4.15 2.27 13.04
C LYS A 79 4.10 3.63 13.72
N ASN A 80 2.97 4.31 13.61
CA ASN A 80 2.81 5.67 14.13
C ASN A 80 1.81 5.74 15.27
N GLY A 81 1.15 4.65 15.56
CA GLY A 81 0.00 4.64 16.44
C GLY A 81 0.29 4.86 17.92
N LYS A 82 1.49 4.54 18.34
CA LYS A 82 1.84 4.71 19.75
C LYS A 82 1.70 6.15 20.21
N GLU A 83 2.03 7.05 19.32
CA GLU A 83 1.91 8.47 19.61
C GLU A 83 0.46 8.89 19.77
N LYS A 84 -0.40 8.28 18.98
CA LYS A 84 -1.82 8.61 18.99
C LYS A 84 -2.60 7.80 20.00
N ALA A 85 -2.13 6.60 20.29
CA ALA A 85 -2.76 5.76 21.28
C ALA A 85 -2.59 6.30 22.67
N SER A 86 -1.59 7.13 22.88
CA SER A 86 -1.43 7.81 24.15
C SER A 86 -2.44 8.95 24.24
N PRO A 87 -3.37 8.86 25.15
CA PRO A 87 -4.34 9.93 25.32
C PRO A 87 -3.66 11.23 25.74
#